data_f4f05e14e2865ea2d2669e046378875f
#
_entry.id   f4f05e14e2865ea2d2669e046378875f
#
_cell.length_a   1.000
_cell.length_b   1.000
_cell.length_c   1.000
_cell.angle_alpha   90.00
_cell.angle_beta   90.00
_cell.angle_gamma   90.00
#
_symmetry.space_group_name_H-M   'P 1'
#
loop_
_entity.id
_entity.type
_entity.pdbx_description
1 polymer ?
#
loop_
_entity_poly.entity_id
_entity_poly.type
_entity_poly.pdbx_seq_one_letter_code
_entity_poly.pdbx_strand_id
1 'polypeptide(L)'
;MSYHNPPIPWRELEGRISGRPAPHGHQESHADQVGYRHVRKPFDRHPVRPEGPVVPYAELHCHSSYSFLDGASNPEDLVIRAVELGLSGLALTDHDGLYGVVRMAEAAEACGLSTIIGSELSIGVPEPQNGVADPVGSHLLVLANGPEGYRRLAEALTDAYLVEGGRKGRPVHDLDHLAEIADGHWTVLTGCRKGAVR
;
A
#
# COMPACT_ATOMS: atom_id res chain seq x y z
N MET A 1 -11.15 19.28 10.84
CA MET A 1 -10.30 20.03 11.80
C MET A 1 -8.88 19.95 11.30
N SER A 2 -8.25 21.08 10.97
CA SER A 2 -6.85 21.12 10.53
C SER A 2 -5.95 20.90 11.73
N TYR A 3 -5.19 19.84 11.72
CA TYR A 3 -4.21 19.54 12.77
C TYR A 3 -2.97 20.38 12.50
N HIS A 4 -2.75 21.42 13.26
CA HIS A 4 -1.52 22.21 13.20
C HIS A 4 -0.61 21.77 14.35
N ASN A 5 0.61 21.35 14.02
CA ASN A 5 1.62 21.17 15.04
C ASN A 5 1.84 22.50 15.77
N PRO A 6 1.93 22.49 17.11
CA PRO A 6 2.23 23.70 17.84
C PRO A 6 3.57 24.28 17.37
N PRO A 7 3.70 25.62 17.23
CA PRO A 7 4.93 26.26 16.79
C PRO A 7 5.97 26.31 17.93
N ILE A 8 6.25 25.16 18.51
CA ILE A 8 7.23 24.99 19.58
C ILE A 8 8.22 23.88 19.20
N PRO A 9 9.51 23.99 19.57
CA PRO A 9 10.49 22.94 19.35
C PRO A 9 10.05 21.61 20.00
N TRP A 10 10.37 20.50 19.38
CA TRP A 10 10.03 19.15 19.87
C TRP A 10 10.44 18.94 21.34
N ARG A 11 11.61 19.43 21.72
CA ARG A 11 12.15 19.38 23.08
C ARG A 11 11.27 20.07 24.12
N GLU A 12 10.72 21.22 23.75
CA GLU A 12 9.81 21.97 24.62
C GLU A 12 8.48 21.23 24.75
N LEU A 13 8.00 20.65 23.64
CA LEU A 13 6.81 19.80 23.65
C LEU A 13 7.00 18.57 24.51
N GLU A 14 8.12 17.87 24.35
CA GLU A 14 8.48 16.69 25.14
C GLU A 14 8.63 17.03 26.64
N GLY A 15 9.26 18.14 26.96
CA GLY A 15 9.37 18.63 28.35
C GLY A 15 8.01 18.91 28.98
N ARG A 16 7.08 19.53 28.22
CA ARG A 16 5.71 19.81 28.69
C ARG A 16 4.89 18.53 28.88
N ILE A 17 5.03 17.55 27.98
CA ILE A 17 4.26 16.31 28.03
C ILE A 17 4.82 15.37 29.11
N SER A 18 6.14 15.29 29.27
CA SER A 18 6.81 14.39 30.23
C SER A 18 6.92 14.95 31.64
N GLY A 19 6.58 16.24 31.85
CA GLY A 19 6.75 16.94 33.13
C GLY A 19 8.22 17.12 33.54
N ARG A 20 9.17 16.89 32.63
CA ARG A 20 10.60 17.08 32.88
C ARG A 20 11.04 18.47 32.44
N PRO A 21 11.77 19.24 33.25
CA PRO A 21 12.33 20.50 32.80
C PRO A 21 13.31 20.28 31.65
N ALA A 22 13.23 21.09 30.60
CA ALA A 22 14.18 21.02 29.50
C ALA A 22 15.60 21.23 30.04
N PRO A 23 16.59 20.40 29.66
CA PRO A 23 17.96 20.58 30.11
C PRO A 23 18.51 21.91 29.61
N HIS A 24 18.94 22.76 30.53
CA HIS A 24 19.58 24.02 30.20
C HIS A 24 20.95 23.74 29.55
N GLY A 25 21.19 24.31 28.38
CA GLY A 25 22.54 24.49 27.84
C GLY A 25 23.08 23.49 26.84
N HIS A 26 22.25 22.73 26.12
CA HIS A 26 22.73 21.96 24.97
C HIS A 26 22.49 22.71 23.65
N GLN A 27 23.55 22.76 22.82
CA GLN A 27 23.47 23.16 21.41
C GLN A 27 22.28 22.46 20.75
N GLU A 28 21.54 23.20 19.94
CA GLU A 28 20.46 22.67 19.11
C GLU A 28 20.93 21.37 18.42
N SER A 29 20.30 20.27 18.76
CA SER A 29 20.57 19.03 18.05
C SER A 29 20.05 19.17 16.61
N HIS A 30 20.66 18.48 15.65
CA HIS A 30 20.18 18.46 14.26
C HIS A 30 18.68 18.09 14.13
N ALA A 31 18.09 17.49 15.17
CA ALA A 31 16.67 17.17 15.25
C ALA A 31 15.79 18.42 15.54
N ASP A 32 16.35 19.48 16.12
CA ASP A 32 15.66 20.75 16.40
C ASP A 32 15.73 21.71 15.19
N GLN A 33 16.61 21.43 14.25
CA GLN A 33 16.72 22.19 12.98
C GLN A 33 15.76 21.59 11.98
N VAL A 34 14.65 22.31 11.73
CA VAL A 34 13.67 22.03 10.66
C VAL A 34 13.18 20.59 10.69
N GLY A 35 11.95 20.39 11.11
CA GLY A 35 11.34 19.06 11.20
C GLY A 35 11.81 18.16 10.08
N TYR A 36 12.29 16.98 10.43
CA TYR A 36 12.92 16.00 9.53
C TYR A 36 11.98 15.76 8.34
N ARG A 37 12.07 16.62 7.35
CA ARG A 37 11.41 16.42 6.06
C ARG A 37 12.20 15.32 5.38
N HIS A 38 11.76 14.08 5.54
CA HIS A 38 12.06 13.06 4.57
C HIS A 38 11.45 13.49 3.23
N VAL A 39 12.16 14.38 2.56
CA VAL A 39 11.86 14.65 1.16
C VAL A 39 12.26 13.38 0.43
N ARG A 40 11.27 12.58 0.05
CA ARG A 40 11.50 11.43 -0.80
C ARG A 40 12.16 11.93 -2.09
N LYS A 41 13.30 11.31 -2.45
CA LYS A 41 13.95 11.63 -3.72
C LYS A 41 12.98 11.31 -4.86
N PRO A 42 12.85 12.18 -5.85
CA PRO A 42 12.10 11.87 -7.07
C PRO A 42 12.61 10.57 -7.70
N PHE A 43 11.72 9.84 -8.35
CA PHE A 43 12.12 8.68 -9.14
C PHE A 43 12.94 9.16 -10.35
N ASP A 44 14.15 8.62 -10.51
CA ASP A 44 15.14 9.08 -11.53
C ASP A 44 15.70 7.92 -12.38
N ARG A 45 15.09 6.74 -12.34
CA ARG A 45 15.52 5.58 -13.11
C ARG A 45 14.80 5.50 -14.45
N HIS A 46 15.55 5.13 -15.49
CA HIS A 46 15.07 5.07 -16.87
C HIS A 46 15.28 3.66 -17.44
N PRO A 47 14.30 2.75 -17.26
CA PRO A 47 14.40 1.40 -17.80
C PRO A 47 14.37 1.42 -19.33
N VAL A 48 15.08 0.48 -19.93
CA VAL A 48 15.11 0.30 -21.39
C VAL A 48 13.98 -0.62 -21.80
N ARG A 49 13.11 -0.15 -22.69
CA ARG A 49 12.06 -0.98 -23.29
C ARG A 49 12.66 -2.01 -24.25
N PRO A 50 12.08 -3.21 -24.37
CA PRO A 50 12.56 -4.21 -25.32
C PRO A 50 12.41 -3.71 -26.75
N GLU A 51 13.38 -4.02 -27.60
CA GLU A 51 13.32 -3.78 -29.02
C GLU A 51 12.58 -4.95 -29.73
N GLY A 52 11.67 -4.61 -30.66
CA GLY A 52 10.94 -5.60 -31.44
C GLY A 52 9.51 -5.87 -30.97
N PRO A 53 8.82 -6.86 -31.57
CA PRO A 53 7.44 -7.17 -31.25
C PRO A 53 7.32 -7.80 -29.87
N VAL A 54 6.46 -7.22 -29.03
CA VAL A 54 6.12 -7.71 -27.69
C VAL A 54 4.67 -8.17 -27.70
N VAL A 55 4.40 -9.30 -27.09
CA VAL A 55 3.03 -9.78 -26.88
C VAL A 55 2.37 -8.87 -25.85
N PRO A 56 1.22 -8.23 -26.16
CA PRO A 56 0.51 -7.41 -25.19
C PRO A 56 0.10 -8.25 -23.98
N TYR A 57 0.62 -7.90 -22.81
CA TYR A 57 0.33 -8.57 -21.55
C TYR A 57 0.31 -7.56 -20.41
N ALA A 58 -0.62 -7.69 -19.50
CA ALA A 58 -0.66 -6.94 -18.26
C ALA A 58 -0.63 -7.92 -17.07
N GLU A 59 0.24 -7.66 -16.11
CA GLU A 59 0.25 -8.41 -14.85
C GLU A 59 -0.84 -7.83 -13.92
N LEU A 60 -1.77 -8.66 -13.51
CA LEU A 60 -2.94 -8.26 -12.73
C LEU A 60 -2.90 -8.73 -11.26
N HIS A 61 -1.88 -9.51 -10.88
CA HIS A 61 -1.72 -10.03 -9.54
C HIS A 61 -0.24 -9.99 -9.12
N CYS A 62 0.18 -8.89 -8.54
CA CYS A 62 1.57 -8.68 -8.18
C CYS A 62 1.69 -8.09 -6.78
N HIS A 63 2.56 -8.68 -5.96
CA HIS A 63 2.87 -8.22 -4.61
C HIS A 63 4.21 -7.50 -4.55
N SER A 64 4.25 -6.42 -3.80
CA SER A 64 5.50 -5.73 -3.47
C SER A 64 6.07 -6.20 -2.12
N SER A 65 7.19 -5.61 -1.73
CA SER A 65 7.80 -5.82 -0.41
C SER A 65 6.92 -5.39 0.78
N TYR A 66 5.78 -4.75 0.52
CA TYR A 66 4.78 -4.45 1.54
C TYR A 66 3.90 -5.65 1.89
N SER A 67 3.81 -6.65 1.02
CA SER A 67 3.29 -7.99 1.33
C SER A 67 4.41 -8.81 1.97
N PHE A 68 4.63 -8.59 3.26
CA PHE A 68 5.77 -9.12 4.00
C PHE A 68 5.84 -10.65 3.95
N LEU A 69 7.00 -11.19 3.59
CA LEU A 69 7.31 -12.60 3.34
C LEU A 69 6.66 -13.21 2.08
N ASP A 70 5.93 -12.42 1.29
CA ASP A 70 5.34 -12.85 0.03
C ASP A 70 5.97 -12.08 -1.14
N GLY A 71 5.96 -10.75 -1.11
CA GLY A 71 6.65 -9.90 -2.06
C GLY A 71 8.05 -9.51 -1.57
N ALA A 72 9.02 -9.41 -2.49
CA ALA A 72 10.41 -9.05 -2.18
C ALA A 72 10.86 -7.72 -2.80
N SER A 73 10.25 -7.31 -3.91
CA SER A 73 10.65 -6.13 -4.67
C SER A 73 9.92 -4.88 -4.21
N ASN A 74 10.59 -3.73 -4.22
CA ASN A 74 9.89 -2.46 -4.00
C ASN A 74 8.96 -2.15 -5.17
N PRO A 75 7.89 -1.37 -4.97
CA PRO A 75 6.96 -0.99 -6.04
C PRO A 75 7.64 -0.41 -7.27
N GLU A 76 8.67 0.42 -7.08
CA GLU A 76 9.44 1.03 -8.17
C GLU A 76 10.25 0.00 -8.95
N ASP A 77 10.80 -1.01 -8.30
CA ASP A 77 11.55 -2.09 -8.95
C ASP A 77 10.64 -2.96 -9.82
N LEU A 78 9.41 -3.19 -9.36
CA LEU A 78 8.38 -3.88 -10.14
C LEU A 78 8.00 -3.10 -11.39
N VAL A 79 7.83 -1.78 -11.29
CA VAL A 79 7.57 -0.92 -12.46
C VAL A 79 8.71 -0.99 -13.47
N ILE A 80 9.96 -0.87 -13.03
CA ILE A 80 11.13 -0.98 -13.91
C ILE A 80 11.11 -2.32 -14.64
N ARG A 81 10.91 -3.39 -13.89
CA ARG A 81 10.90 -4.73 -14.47
C ARG A 81 9.76 -4.93 -15.46
N ALA A 82 8.57 -4.39 -15.17
CA ALA A 82 7.43 -4.42 -16.09
C ALA A 82 7.75 -3.70 -17.41
N VAL A 83 8.40 -2.55 -17.36
CA VAL A 83 8.83 -1.80 -18.55
C VAL A 83 9.88 -2.56 -19.35
N GLU A 84 10.88 -3.13 -18.68
CA GLU A 84 11.93 -3.97 -19.32
C GLU A 84 11.37 -5.22 -19.99
N LEU A 85 10.31 -5.79 -19.44
CA LEU A 85 9.60 -6.92 -20.04
C LEU A 85 8.60 -6.52 -21.13
N GLY A 86 8.36 -5.22 -21.31
CA GLY A 86 7.41 -4.72 -22.30
C GLY A 86 5.95 -4.94 -21.92
N LEU A 87 5.63 -5.04 -20.62
CA LEU A 87 4.26 -5.18 -20.17
C LEU A 87 3.41 -3.97 -20.57
N SER A 88 2.15 -4.21 -20.90
CA SER A 88 1.15 -3.17 -21.22
C SER A 88 0.65 -2.47 -19.96
N GLY A 89 0.72 -3.13 -18.81
CA GLY A 89 0.29 -2.59 -17.52
C GLY A 89 0.71 -3.49 -16.36
N LEU A 90 0.65 -2.92 -15.16
CA LEU A 90 0.98 -3.61 -13.92
C LEU A 90 -0.06 -3.28 -12.84
N ALA A 91 -0.64 -4.30 -12.24
CA ALA A 91 -1.41 -4.15 -11.01
C ALA A 91 -0.53 -4.32 -9.79
N LEU A 92 -0.78 -3.52 -8.75
CA LEU A 92 -0.24 -3.77 -7.43
C LEU A 92 -1.39 -4.21 -6.51
N THR A 93 -1.26 -5.41 -5.95
CA THR A 93 -2.31 -6.10 -5.19
C THR A 93 -1.78 -6.63 -3.86
N ASP A 94 -1.07 -5.77 -3.12
CA ASP A 94 -0.55 -6.13 -1.81
C ASP A 94 -1.66 -6.59 -0.85
N HIS A 95 -1.32 -7.47 0.10
CA HIS A 95 -2.26 -7.99 1.09
C HIS A 95 -2.82 -6.88 1.97
N ASP A 96 -4.14 -6.82 2.04
CA ASP A 96 -4.94 -6.01 2.98
C ASP A 96 -4.49 -4.55 3.11
N GLY A 97 -3.99 -3.97 2.00
CA GLY A 97 -3.50 -2.60 2.06
C GLY A 97 -3.12 -1.97 0.73
N LEU A 98 -2.90 -0.65 0.76
CA LEU A 98 -2.54 0.18 -0.39
C LEU A 98 -1.19 0.91 -0.14
N TYR A 99 -0.29 0.28 0.61
CA TYR A 99 0.94 0.93 1.12
C TYR A 99 1.93 1.32 0.02
N GLY A 100 2.00 0.54 -1.07
CA GLY A 100 2.94 0.72 -2.18
C GLY A 100 2.43 1.60 -3.32
N VAL A 101 1.13 1.93 -3.37
CA VAL A 101 0.47 2.47 -4.57
C VAL A 101 1.00 3.83 -5.00
N VAL A 102 1.35 4.72 -4.07
CA VAL A 102 1.89 6.04 -4.41
C VAL A 102 3.27 5.91 -5.05
N ARG A 103 4.13 5.06 -4.50
CA ARG A 103 5.47 4.80 -5.04
C ARG A 103 5.40 4.15 -6.42
N MET A 104 4.47 3.21 -6.61
CA MET A 104 4.22 2.61 -7.92
C MET A 104 3.74 3.65 -8.92
N ALA A 105 2.75 4.47 -8.56
CA ALA A 105 2.18 5.47 -9.45
C ALA A 105 3.21 6.50 -9.93
N GLU A 106 4.04 7.03 -9.02
CA GLU A 106 5.12 7.97 -9.38
C GLU A 106 6.14 7.35 -10.33
N ALA A 107 6.58 6.12 -10.06
CA ALA A 107 7.53 5.42 -10.92
C ALA A 107 6.91 5.10 -12.29
N ALA A 108 5.66 4.67 -12.32
CA ALA A 108 4.95 4.31 -13.54
C ALA A 108 4.67 5.54 -14.41
N GLU A 109 4.29 6.68 -13.83
CA GLU A 109 4.14 7.95 -14.53
C GLU A 109 5.45 8.35 -15.22
N ALA A 110 6.56 8.29 -14.50
CA ALA A 110 7.88 8.62 -15.04
C ALA A 110 8.32 7.66 -16.18
N CYS A 111 7.89 6.39 -16.14
CA CYS A 111 8.23 5.38 -17.14
C CYS A 111 7.17 5.22 -18.26
N GLY A 112 6.02 5.89 -18.17
CA GLY A 112 4.91 5.75 -19.10
C GLY A 112 4.32 4.33 -19.10
N LEU A 113 4.16 3.70 -17.92
CA LEU A 113 3.51 2.40 -17.72
C LEU A 113 2.10 2.60 -17.17
N SER A 114 1.12 1.90 -17.72
CA SER A 114 -0.24 1.89 -17.17
C SER A 114 -0.29 1.15 -15.83
N THR A 115 -0.94 1.74 -14.83
CA THR A 115 -1.08 1.15 -13.50
C THR A 115 -2.52 0.77 -13.19
N ILE A 116 -2.65 -0.32 -12.44
CA ILE A 116 -3.92 -0.79 -11.89
C ILE A 116 -3.71 -0.90 -10.38
N ILE A 117 -4.62 -0.33 -9.61
CA ILE A 117 -4.57 -0.39 -8.15
C ILE A 117 -5.55 -1.45 -7.67
N GLY A 118 -5.07 -2.34 -6.82
CA GLY A 118 -5.87 -3.38 -6.22
C GLY A 118 -5.39 -3.76 -4.83
N SER A 119 -6.00 -4.77 -4.27
CA SER A 119 -5.56 -5.42 -3.03
C SER A 119 -6.03 -6.86 -3.01
N GLU A 120 -5.24 -7.74 -2.42
CA GLU A 120 -5.64 -9.09 -2.10
C GLU A 120 -6.18 -9.13 -0.67
N LEU A 121 -7.50 -9.24 -0.54
CA LEU A 121 -8.19 -9.21 0.75
C LEU A 121 -8.17 -10.58 1.40
N SER A 122 -7.75 -10.66 2.65
CA SER A 122 -7.66 -11.90 3.42
C SER A 122 -8.99 -12.21 4.10
N ILE A 123 -9.69 -13.23 3.65
CA ILE A 123 -11.02 -13.63 4.15
C ILE A 123 -10.90 -14.75 5.18
N GLY A 124 -11.57 -14.61 6.32
CA GLY A 124 -11.64 -15.67 7.34
C GLY A 124 -10.34 -15.89 8.11
N VAL A 125 -9.59 -14.82 8.36
CA VAL A 125 -8.34 -14.87 9.12
C VAL A 125 -8.63 -15.07 10.62
N PRO A 126 -8.26 -16.21 11.23
CA PRO A 126 -8.57 -16.48 12.62
C PRO A 126 -7.70 -15.72 13.61
N GLU A 127 -6.44 -15.52 13.30
CA GLU A 127 -5.42 -14.91 14.16
C GLU A 127 -4.59 -13.86 13.40
N PRO A 128 -3.95 -12.90 14.11
CA PRO A 128 -3.08 -11.93 13.46
C PRO A 128 -1.95 -12.57 12.65
N GLN A 129 -1.82 -12.15 11.42
CA GLN A 129 -0.77 -12.60 10.50
C GLN A 129 0.51 -11.79 10.75
N ASN A 130 1.24 -12.18 11.78
CA ASN A 130 2.50 -11.52 12.14
C ASN A 130 3.70 -12.29 11.59
N GLY A 131 4.05 -12.01 10.33
CA GLY A 131 5.23 -12.62 9.70
C GLY A 131 5.06 -14.10 9.36
N VAL A 132 3.86 -14.51 9.03
CA VAL A 132 3.56 -15.85 8.49
C VAL A 132 3.44 -15.72 6.99
N ALA A 133 4.34 -16.40 6.26
CA ALA A 133 4.18 -16.54 4.82
C ALA A 133 2.96 -17.42 4.55
N ASP A 134 2.12 -17.03 3.59
CA ASP A 134 0.93 -17.77 3.18
C ASP A 134 -0.04 -18.07 4.35
N PRO A 135 -0.63 -17.04 4.95
CA PRO A 135 -1.50 -17.17 6.13
C PRO A 135 -2.75 -18.00 5.86
N VAL A 136 -3.36 -18.49 6.94
CA VAL A 136 -4.63 -19.25 6.87
C VAL A 136 -5.76 -18.32 6.44
N GLY A 137 -6.57 -18.73 5.49
CA GLY A 137 -7.71 -17.97 4.97
C GLY A 137 -7.86 -18.14 3.45
N SER A 138 -8.93 -17.58 2.92
CA SER A 138 -9.14 -17.43 1.48
C SER A 138 -8.74 -16.02 1.05
N HIS A 139 -8.39 -15.87 -0.21
CA HIS A 139 -7.99 -14.57 -0.78
C HIS A 139 -9.04 -14.09 -1.78
N LEU A 140 -9.45 -12.83 -1.66
CA LEU A 140 -10.29 -12.15 -2.63
C LEU A 140 -9.47 -11.08 -3.32
N LEU A 141 -9.15 -11.31 -4.59
CA LEU A 141 -8.34 -10.37 -5.38
C LEU A 141 -9.25 -9.32 -6.03
N VAL A 142 -9.06 -8.07 -5.65
CA VAL A 142 -9.87 -6.93 -6.05
C VAL A 142 -9.03 -5.92 -6.81
N LEU A 143 -9.50 -5.48 -7.98
CA LEU A 143 -8.94 -4.38 -8.76
C LEU A 143 -9.94 -3.22 -8.79
N ALA A 144 -9.47 -2.03 -8.48
CA ALA A 144 -10.27 -0.82 -8.44
C ALA A 144 -10.54 -0.27 -9.85
N ASN A 145 -11.80 -0.02 -10.18
CA ASN A 145 -12.21 0.59 -11.42
C ASN A 145 -12.29 2.11 -11.26
N GLY A 146 -11.22 2.80 -11.62
CA GLY A 146 -11.13 4.25 -11.56
C GLY A 146 -11.06 4.82 -10.13
N PRO A 147 -11.13 6.16 -9.99
CA PRO A 147 -10.98 6.83 -8.69
C PRO A 147 -12.05 6.42 -7.67
N GLU A 148 -13.27 6.18 -8.10
CA GLU A 148 -14.35 5.74 -7.20
C GLU A 148 -14.11 4.33 -6.69
N GLY A 149 -13.66 3.41 -7.55
CA GLY A 149 -13.27 2.07 -7.12
C GLY A 149 -12.13 2.08 -6.10
N TYR A 150 -11.14 2.97 -6.30
CA TYR A 150 -10.06 3.18 -5.34
C TYR A 150 -10.55 3.70 -3.98
N ARG A 151 -11.43 4.71 -3.99
CA ARG A 151 -12.02 5.27 -2.78
C ARG A 151 -12.76 4.20 -1.97
N ARG A 152 -13.60 3.40 -2.64
CA ARG A 152 -14.36 2.31 -2.06
C ARG A 152 -13.47 1.20 -1.51
N LEU A 153 -12.38 0.87 -2.21
CA LEU A 153 -11.41 -0.10 -1.74
C LEU A 153 -10.68 0.38 -0.48
N ALA A 154 -10.33 1.66 -0.43
CA ALA A 154 -9.73 2.26 0.77
C ALA A 154 -10.71 2.27 1.96
N GLU A 155 -12.01 2.50 1.72
CA GLU A 155 -13.09 2.41 2.70
C GLU A 155 -13.21 0.99 3.25
N ALA A 156 -13.34 -0.01 2.38
CA ALA A 156 -13.44 -1.42 2.77
C ALA A 156 -12.24 -1.89 3.60
N LEU A 157 -11.02 -1.51 3.21
CA LEU A 157 -9.81 -1.79 3.98
C LEU A 157 -9.82 -1.12 5.36
N THR A 158 -10.33 0.10 5.45
CA THR A 158 -10.44 0.82 6.71
C THR A 158 -11.44 0.13 7.64
N ASP A 159 -12.62 -0.21 7.13
CA ASP A 159 -13.67 -0.88 7.89
C ASP A 159 -13.20 -2.23 8.44
N ALA A 160 -12.47 -3.01 7.63
CA ALA A 160 -11.96 -4.31 8.05
C ALA A 160 -11.04 -4.27 9.29
N TYR A 161 -10.36 -3.15 9.51
CA TYR A 161 -9.50 -2.95 10.68
C TYR A 161 -10.20 -2.26 11.85
N LEU A 162 -11.31 -1.55 11.62
CA LEU A 162 -12.04 -0.80 12.62
C LEU A 162 -13.25 -1.53 13.20
N VAL A 163 -13.75 -2.57 12.52
CA VAL A 163 -14.85 -3.40 13.01
C VAL A 163 -14.44 -4.20 14.25
N GLU A 164 -15.41 -4.67 15.02
CA GLU A 164 -15.17 -5.52 16.19
C GLU A 164 -14.37 -6.78 15.80
N GLY A 165 -13.28 -7.01 16.49
CA GLY A 165 -12.32 -8.09 16.20
C GLY A 165 -11.26 -7.74 15.15
N GLY A 166 -11.41 -6.62 14.43
CA GLY A 166 -10.38 -6.07 13.54
C GLY A 166 -9.20 -5.53 14.34
N ARG A 167 -7.98 -5.81 13.87
CA ARG A 167 -6.74 -5.28 14.46
C ARG A 167 -5.57 -5.42 13.48
N LYS A 168 -4.47 -4.76 13.76
CA LYS A 168 -3.27 -4.87 12.93
C LYS A 168 -2.88 -6.34 12.68
N GLY A 169 -2.74 -6.69 11.40
CA GLY A 169 -2.44 -8.05 10.94
C GLY A 169 -3.63 -9.02 10.97
N ARG A 170 -4.82 -8.56 11.33
CA ARG A 170 -6.06 -9.35 11.29
C ARG A 170 -7.21 -8.47 10.83
N PRO A 171 -7.37 -8.26 9.52
CA PRO A 171 -8.57 -7.65 8.98
C PRO A 171 -9.76 -8.59 9.17
N VAL A 172 -10.95 -8.01 9.30
CA VAL A 172 -12.22 -8.76 9.34
C VAL A 172 -13.07 -8.26 8.19
N HIS A 173 -13.14 -9.06 7.13
CA HIS A 173 -13.95 -8.78 5.95
C HIS A 173 -15.24 -9.61 5.99
N ASP A 174 -16.34 -8.93 5.72
CA ASP A 174 -17.65 -9.54 5.44
C ASP A 174 -17.94 -9.45 3.94
N LEU A 175 -18.29 -10.57 3.30
CA LEU A 175 -18.47 -10.63 1.85
C LEU A 175 -19.68 -9.83 1.37
N ASP A 176 -20.77 -9.80 2.14
CA ASP A 176 -21.97 -9.06 1.78
C ASP A 176 -21.67 -7.54 1.85
N HIS A 177 -20.99 -7.11 2.91
CA HIS A 177 -20.53 -5.73 3.06
C HIS A 177 -19.55 -5.32 1.96
N LEU A 178 -18.62 -6.19 1.57
CA LEU A 178 -17.72 -5.93 0.45
C LEU A 178 -18.48 -5.78 -0.88
N ALA A 179 -19.51 -6.59 -1.09
CA ALA A 179 -20.35 -6.50 -2.29
C ALA A 179 -21.14 -5.17 -2.35
N GLU A 180 -21.67 -4.73 -1.20
CA GLU A 180 -22.35 -3.43 -1.07
C GLU A 180 -21.39 -2.26 -1.36
N ILE A 181 -20.21 -2.26 -0.74
CA ILE A 181 -19.19 -1.22 -0.98
C ILE A 181 -18.74 -1.24 -2.44
N ALA A 182 -18.52 -2.42 -3.02
CA ALA A 182 -18.05 -2.54 -4.41
C ALA A 182 -18.97 -1.83 -5.41
N ASP A 183 -20.28 -2.04 -5.29
CA ASP A 183 -21.34 -1.39 -6.12
C ASP A 183 -20.96 -1.30 -7.61
N GLY A 184 -20.37 -2.37 -8.17
CA GLY A 184 -19.93 -2.44 -9.56
C GLY A 184 -18.61 -1.67 -9.88
N HIS A 185 -17.97 -1.06 -8.89
CA HIS A 185 -16.74 -0.29 -9.08
C HIS A 185 -15.45 -1.11 -8.90
N TRP A 186 -15.57 -2.43 -8.75
CA TRP A 186 -14.42 -3.31 -8.69
C TRP A 186 -14.49 -4.40 -9.74
N THR A 187 -13.32 -4.85 -10.17
CA THR A 187 -13.15 -6.10 -10.89
C THR A 187 -12.59 -7.13 -9.92
N VAL A 188 -13.34 -8.22 -9.72
CA VAL A 188 -12.91 -9.31 -8.86
C VAL A 188 -12.32 -10.42 -9.71
N LEU A 189 -11.12 -10.85 -9.37
CA LEU A 189 -10.45 -11.98 -10.03
C LEU A 189 -10.60 -13.24 -9.19
N THR A 190 -10.56 -14.39 -9.84
CA THR A 190 -10.64 -15.69 -9.16
C THR A 190 -9.46 -15.96 -8.24
N GLY A 191 -8.34 -15.22 -8.44
CA GLY A 191 -7.14 -15.33 -7.62
C GLY A 191 -6.34 -16.61 -7.88
N CYS A 192 -5.54 -16.96 -6.90
CA CYS A 192 -4.72 -18.17 -6.89
C CYS A 192 -5.51 -19.40 -6.38
N ARG A 193 -4.82 -20.50 -6.06
CA ARG A 193 -5.44 -21.72 -5.46
C ARG A 193 -6.21 -21.46 -4.14
N LYS A 194 -5.93 -20.34 -3.45
CA LYS A 194 -6.64 -19.89 -2.24
C LYS A 194 -7.75 -18.88 -2.53
N GLY A 195 -8.03 -18.61 -3.81
CA GLY A 195 -9.06 -17.67 -4.22
C GLY A 195 -10.41 -18.00 -3.57
N ALA A 196 -11.08 -16.97 -3.04
CA ALA A 196 -12.41 -17.10 -2.44
C ALA A 196 -13.51 -17.36 -3.48
N VAL A 197 -13.26 -17.00 -4.75
CA VAL A 197 -14.18 -17.20 -5.87
C VAL A 197 -13.78 -18.47 -6.61
N ARG A 198 -14.58 -19.54 -6.45
CA ARG A 198 -14.41 -20.82 -7.14
C ARG A 198 -15.76 -21.37 -7.62
#